data_80905c34b68f95b9a1e41d7786b93063
#
_entry.id   80905c34b68f95b9a1e41d7786b93063
#
_cell.length_a   1.000
_cell.length_b   1.000
_cell.length_c   1.000
_cell.angle_alpha   90.00
_cell.angle_beta   90.00
_cell.angle_gamma   90.00
#
_symmetry.space_group_name_H-M   'P 1'
#
loop_
_entity.id
_entity.type
_entity.pdbx_description
1 polymer ?
#
loop_
_entity_poly.entity_id
_entity_poly.type
_entity_poly.pdbx_seq_one_letter_code
_entity_poly.pdbx_strand_id
1 'polypeptide(L)'
;MYEGEVTELTPEEAENPLGGYGRTISHLLITLKSAKGTKKLRLDPSIYEAIQKERVRLGDVIYIEANTGAVKRVGRSDAYATEFDLEAEEYVPIPKGDVHKKKEIVQDVTLHDLDVANARPQGGQDIMSMMGQLMKPKKTEITEKLRLEINKVVNRYIDQGIADLVPGVLFIDEVTCCDANAQTLG
;
A
#
# COMPACT_ATOMS: atom_id res chain seq x y z
N MET A 1 -8.35 4.17 4.08
CA MET A 1 -8.56 4.96 2.86
C MET A 1 -9.32 6.21 3.22
N TYR A 2 -8.86 7.35 2.77
CA TYR A 2 -9.52 8.65 3.00
C TYR A 2 -9.87 9.28 1.66
N GLU A 3 -11.09 9.78 1.54
CA GLU A 3 -11.61 10.39 0.32
C GLU A 3 -12.41 11.63 0.68
N GLY A 4 -12.19 12.73 -0.01
CA GLY A 4 -12.91 13.97 0.26
C GLY A 4 -12.39 15.15 -0.55
N GLU A 5 -13.15 16.25 -0.48
CA GLU A 5 -12.74 17.55 -0.98
C GLU A 5 -11.76 18.21 -0.01
N VAL A 6 -10.67 18.75 -0.51
CA VAL A 6 -9.68 19.47 0.28
C VAL A 6 -10.19 20.89 0.61
N THR A 7 -10.47 21.11 1.88
CA THR A 7 -10.93 22.43 2.35
C THR A 7 -9.82 23.23 3.03
N GLU A 8 -8.85 22.55 3.60
CA GLU A 8 -7.69 23.18 4.26
C GLU A 8 -6.44 22.33 3.99
N LEU A 9 -5.34 22.98 3.70
CA LEU A 9 -4.04 22.37 3.48
C LEU A 9 -2.96 23.25 4.10
N THR A 10 -2.44 22.84 5.25
CA THR A 10 -1.47 23.66 6.02
C THR A 10 -0.27 22.79 6.41
N PRO A 11 0.92 23.02 5.85
CA PRO A 11 2.13 22.39 6.32
C PRO A 11 2.57 22.99 7.67
N GLU A 12 2.86 22.14 8.65
CA GLU A 12 3.49 22.53 9.90
C GLU A 12 5.01 22.47 9.74
N GLU A 13 5.66 23.62 9.86
CA GLU A 13 7.12 23.73 9.80
C GLU A 13 7.72 23.53 11.20
N ALA A 14 8.80 22.76 11.31
CA ALA A 14 9.61 22.65 12.49
C ALA A 14 11.05 23.10 12.20
N GLU A 15 11.70 23.66 13.20
CA GLU A 15 13.12 23.95 13.13
C GLU A 15 13.92 22.64 13.02
N ASN A 16 14.93 22.65 12.17
CA ASN A 16 15.75 21.47 11.94
C ASN A 16 16.52 21.11 13.22
N PRO A 17 16.28 19.95 13.86
CA PRO A 17 16.93 19.56 15.12
C PRO A 17 18.45 19.41 15.01
N LEU A 18 19.00 19.34 13.79
CA LEU A 18 20.43 19.22 13.50
C LEU A 18 21.15 20.57 13.31
N GLY A 19 20.50 21.72 13.62
CA GLY A 19 21.17 23.03 13.67
C GLY A 19 21.57 23.63 12.33
N GLY A 20 20.98 23.16 11.21
CA GLY A 20 21.17 23.78 9.89
C GLY A 20 20.17 24.89 9.64
N TYR A 21 20.58 25.93 8.87
CA TYR A 21 19.67 26.95 8.37
C TYR A 21 18.68 26.32 7.39
N GLY A 22 17.47 25.98 7.87
CA GLY A 22 16.39 25.45 7.05
C GLY A 22 15.22 24.99 7.90
N ARG A 23 14.00 25.32 7.45
CA ARG A 23 12.78 24.79 8.04
C ARG A 23 12.42 23.50 7.35
N THR A 24 12.14 22.47 8.11
CA THR A 24 11.63 21.19 7.60
C THR A 24 10.16 21.07 7.93
N ILE A 25 9.41 20.47 7.03
CA ILE A 25 7.99 20.17 7.27
C ILE A 25 7.93 18.99 8.23
N SER A 26 7.35 19.20 9.41
CA SER A 26 7.18 18.14 10.41
C SER A 26 5.93 17.32 10.16
N HIS A 27 4.84 17.98 9.83
CA HIS A 27 3.56 17.35 9.55
C HIS A 27 2.75 18.18 8.55
N LEU A 28 1.77 17.52 7.93
CA LEU A 28 0.80 18.16 7.07
C LEU A 28 -0.58 18.06 7.72
N LEU A 29 -1.22 19.21 7.95
CA LEU A 29 -2.62 19.29 8.33
C LEU A 29 -3.46 19.43 7.08
N ILE A 30 -4.35 18.48 6.87
CA ILE A 30 -5.32 18.50 5.77
C ILE A 30 -6.72 18.28 6.32
N THR A 31 -7.65 19.07 5.83
CA THR A 31 -9.06 18.93 6.15
C THR A 31 -9.81 18.44 4.92
N LEU A 32 -10.40 17.24 5.03
CA LEU A 32 -11.19 16.63 3.97
C LEU A 32 -12.68 16.70 4.31
N LYS A 33 -13.48 17.15 3.34
CA LYS A 33 -14.94 17.25 3.43
C LYS A 33 -15.60 16.22 2.53
N SER A 34 -16.62 15.57 3.05
CA SER A 34 -17.53 14.72 2.29
C SER A 34 -18.98 15.15 2.53
N ALA A 35 -19.94 14.53 1.84
CA ALA A 35 -21.36 14.80 2.06
C ALA A 35 -21.84 14.49 3.48
N LYS A 36 -21.15 13.56 4.18
CA LYS A 36 -21.50 13.16 5.55
C LYS A 36 -20.80 13.93 6.66
N GLY A 37 -19.70 14.62 6.33
CA GLY A 37 -18.96 15.39 7.31
C GLY A 37 -17.57 15.78 6.89
N THR A 38 -16.88 16.45 7.80
CA THR A 38 -15.53 16.96 7.60
C THR A 38 -14.59 16.29 8.59
N LYS A 39 -13.40 15.92 8.15
CA LYS A 39 -12.39 15.33 9.00
C LYS A 39 -11.04 16.01 8.81
N LYS A 40 -10.43 16.44 9.92
CA LYS A 40 -9.08 16.98 9.94
C LYS A 40 -8.09 15.85 10.19
N LEU A 41 -7.08 15.76 9.35
CA LEU A 41 -6.06 14.71 9.38
C LEU A 41 -4.69 15.37 9.54
N ARG A 42 -3.86 14.72 10.34
CA ARG A 42 -2.44 15.04 10.48
C ARG A 42 -1.64 13.95 9.78
N LEU A 43 -0.93 14.31 8.74
CA LEU A 43 -0.24 13.38 7.84
C LEU A 43 1.27 13.52 7.97
N ASP A 44 1.96 12.46 7.59
CA ASP A 44 3.41 12.42 7.51
C ASP A 44 3.94 13.35 6.40
N PRO A 45 5.12 13.96 6.55
CA PRO A 45 5.70 14.85 5.54
C PRO A 45 5.93 14.17 4.17
N SER A 46 6.11 12.86 4.11
CA SER A 46 6.24 12.13 2.86
C SER A 46 4.99 12.23 1.97
N ILE A 47 3.81 12.34 2.58
CA ILE A 47 2.54 12.51 1.87
C ILE A 47 2.43 13.91 1.27
N TYR A 48 3.11 14.90 1.84
CA TYR A 48 3.14 16.27 1.29
C TYR A 48 3.81 16.30 -0.09
N GLU A 49 4.89 15.55 -0.27
CA GLU A 49 5.55 15.42 -1.58
C GLU A 49 4.62 14.79 -2.61
N ALA A 50 3.86 13.77 -2.21
CA ALA A 50 2.86 13.13 -3.08
C ALA A 50 1.74 14.11 -3.48
N ILE A 51 1.27 14.93 -2.54
CA ILE A 51 0.25 15.97 -2.79
C ILE A 51 0.78 17.04 -3.75
N GLN A 52 2.03 17.47 -3.59
CA GLN A 52 2.66 18.43 -4.51
C GLN A 52 2.84 17.85 -5.92
N LYS A 53 3.24 16.59 -6.02
CA LYS A 53 3.41 15.88 -7.30
C LYS A 53 2.10 15.80 -8.07
N GLU A 54 1.00 15.53 -7.38
CA GLU A 54 -0.36 15.50 -7.95
C GLU A 54 -0.96 16.91 -8.15
N ARG A 55 -0.25 17.98 -7.78
CA ARG A 55 -0.67 19.38 -7.90
C ARG A 55 -2.04 19.65 -7.27
N VAL A 56 -2.31 19.05 -6.13
CA VAL A 56 -3.57 19.19 -5.41
C VAL A 56 -3.73 20.63 -4.91
N ARG A 57 -4.92 21.19 -5.13
CA ARG A 57 -5.32 22.53 -4.69
C ARG A 57 -6.53 22.47 -3.75
N LEU A 58 -6.83 23.54 -3.09
CA LEU A 58 -8.08 23.68 -2.32
C LEU A 58 -9.28 23.56 -3.26
N GLY A 59 -10.26 22.77 -2.86
CA GLY A 59 -11.43 22.43 -3.67
C GLY A 59 -11.26 21.21 -4.58
N ASP A 60 -10.10 20.58 -4.58
CA ASP A 60 -9.93 19.32 -5.30
C ASP A 60 -10.43 18.15 -4.47
N VAL A 61 -11.00 17.17 -5.15
CA VAL A 61 -11.37 15.89 -4.56
C VAL A 61 -10.18 14.94 -4.68
N ILE A 62 -9.72 14.46 -3.55
CA ILE A 62 -8.56 13.56 -3.48
C ILE A 62 -8.89 12.25 -2.76
N TYR A 63 -8.05 11.30 -3.01
CA TYR A 63 -8.03 9.98 -2.43
C TYR A 63 -6.66 9.71 -1.82
N ILE A 64 -6.64 9.34 -0.54
CA ILE A 64 -5.42 8.99 0.19
C ILE A 64 -5.51 7.57 0.69
N GLU A 65 -4.55 6.75 0.32
CA GLU A 65 -4.41 5.40 0.84
C GLU A 65 -3.53 5.40 2.09
N ALA A 66 -4.12 5.05 3.24
CA ALA A 66 -3.44 5.14 4.53
C ALA A 66 -2.23 4.20 4.67
N ASN A 67 -2.24 3.06 3.98
CA ASN A 67 -1.20 2.04 4.10
C ASN A 67 0.06 2.38 3.30
N THR A 68 -0.11 2.95 2.11
CA THR A 68 0.97 3.25 1.18
C THR A 68 1.38 4.72 1.18
N GLY A 69 0.54 5.60 1.74
CA GLY A 69 0.71 7.04 1.64
C GLY A 69 0.45 7.59 0.24
N ALA A 70 -0.05 6.76 -0.67
CA ALA A 70 -0.34 7.17 -2.03
C ALA A 70 -1.51 8.17 -2.07
N VAL A 71 -1.33 9.25 -2.83
CA VAL A 71 -2.33 10.28 -3.07
C VAL A 71 -2.70 10.26 -4.55
N LYS A 72 -3.99 10.35 -4.84
CA LYS A 72 -4.49 10.50 -6.20
C LYS A 72 -5.50 11.65 -6.24
N ARG A 73 -5.29 12.58 -7.15
CA ARG A 73 -6.27 13.62 -7.49
C ARG A 73 -7.34 13.00 -8.39
N VAL A 74 -8.60 13.12 -8.00
CA VAL A 74 -9.75 12.62 -8.77
C VAL A 74 -10.23 13.68 -9.73
N GLY A 75 -10.33 14.92 -9.26
CA GLY A 75 -10.78 16.06 -10.04
C GLY A 75 -11.07 17.24 -9.11
N ARG A 76 -11.64 18.31 -9.66
CA ARG A 76 -12.08 19.47 -8.90
C ARG A 76 -13.51 19.28 -8.44
N SER A 77 -13.86 19.78 -7.27
CA SER A 77 -15.23 19.70 -6.76
C SER A 77 -16.19 20.54 -7.61
N ASP A 78 -17.39 20.01 -7.90
CA ASP A 78 -18.47 20.70 -8.64
C ASP A 78 -18.82 22.05 -8.00
N ALA A 79 -18.58 22.22 -6.71
CA ALA A 79 -18.82 23.49 -6.00
C ALA A 79 -17.98 24.65 -6.54
N TYR A 80 -16.87 24.35 -7.22
CA TYR A 80 -15.97 25.33 -7.82
C TYR A 80 -16.10 25.42 -9.33
N ALA A 81 -17.09 24.76 -9.93
CA ALA A 81 -17.38 24.88 -11.35
C ALA A 81 -17.92 26.29 -11.66
N THR A 82 -17.21 27.02 -12.54
CA THR A 82 -17.66 28.34 -13.04
C THR A 82 -18.08 28.20 -14.50
N GLU A 83 -19.07 28.98 -14.94
CA GLU A 83 -19.59 28.94 -16.31
C GLU A 83 -18.55 29.31 -17.39
N PHE A 84 -17.39 29.85 -16.97
CA PHE A 84 -16.37 30.39 -17.87
C PHE A 84 -14.98 29.72 -17.69
N ASP A 85 -14.92 28.50 -17.16
CA ASP A 85 -13.66 27.78 -17.08
C ASP A 85 -13.15 27.40 -18.48
N LEU A 86 -12.08 28.07 -18.89
CA LEU A 86 -11.34 27.79 -20.12
C LEU A 86 -10.34 26.65 -19.99
N GLU A 87 -10.09 26.18 -18.76
CA GLU A 87 -9.23 25.04 -18.49
C GLU A 87 -10.04 23.74 -18.55
N ALA A 88 -9.52 22.73 -19.24
CA ALA A 88 -10.12 21.39 -19.28
C ALA A 88 -9.89 20.65 -17.96
N GLU A 89 -10.50 21.12 -16.87
CA GLU A 89 -10.48 20.44 -15.57
C GLU A 89 -11.66 19.45 -15.48
N GLU A 90 -11.40 18.29 -14.89
CA GLU A 90 -12.42 17.30 -14.63
C GLU A 90 -13.15 17.66 -13.33
N TYR A 91 -14.45 17.97 -13.43
CA TYR A 91 -15.29 18.25 -12.27
C TYR A 91 -15.95 16.98 -11.77
N VAL A 92 -15.87 16.78 -10.47
CA VAL A 92 -16.41 15.59 -9.80
C VAL A 92 -17.28 15.99 -8.61
N PRO A 93 -18.37 15.26 -8.36
CA PRO A 93 -19.22 15.53 -7.21
C PRO A 93 -18.48 15.19 -5.90
N ILE A 94 -18.86 15.89 -4.84
CA ILE A 94 -18.34 15.60 -3.49
C ILE A 94 -18.69 14.15 -3.12
N PRO A 95 -17.73 13.38 -2.58
CA PRO A 95 -17.96 11.99 -2.17
C PRO A 95 -19.14 11.86 -1.20
N LYS A 96 -20.10 11.00 -1.52
CA LYS A 96 -21.33 10.79 -0.75
C LYS A 96 -21.13 9.97 0.55
N GLY A 97 -20.00 9.32 0.70
CA GLY A 97 -19.68 8.48 1.86
C GLY A 97 -18.98 9.23 2.99
N ASP A 98 -18.57 8.47 4.01
CA ASP A 98 -17.70 9.01 5.06
C ASP A 98 -16.31 9.30 4.49
N VAL A 99 -15.61 10.30 5.06
CA VAL A 99 -14.23 10.62 4.68
C VAL A 99 -13.30 9.42 4.84
N HIS A 100 -13.50 8.63 5.90
CA HIS A 100 -12.75 7.41 6.14
C HIS A 100 -13.55 6.18 5.71
N LYS A 101 -13.05 5.48 4.71
CA LYS A 101 -13.64 4.22 4.24
C LYS A 101 -12.66 3.07 4.50
N LYS A 102 -13.15 1.97 5.05
CA LYS A 102 -12.43 0.70 5.05
C LYS A 102 -12.65 0.05 3.70
N LYS A 103 -11.57 -0.28 3.01
CA LYS A 103 -11.61 -1.05 1.77
C LYS A 103 -11.00 -2.41 2.05
N GLU A 104 -11.78 -3.45 1.85
CA GLU A 104 -11.29 -4.81 1.84
C GLU A 104 -10.68 -5.07 0.47
N ILE A 105 -9.43 -5.52 0.47
CA ILE A 105 -8.71 -5.88 -0.75
C ILE A 105 -8.55 -7.39 -0.69
N VAL A 106 -9.16 -8.08 -1.65
CA VAL A 106 -8.95 -9.51 -1.86
C VAL A 106 -7.75 -9.67 -2.78
N GLN A 107 -6.76 -10.42 -2.35
CA GLN A 107 -5.57 -10.74 -3.13
C GLN A 107 -5.47 -12.25 -3.30
N ASP A 108 -5.30 -12.69 -4.55
CA ASP A 108 -4.98 -14.07 -4.85
C ASP A 108 -3.47 -14.26 -4.68
N VAL A 109 -3.08 -15.13 -3.75
CA VAL A 109 -1.68 -15.41 -3.42
C VAL A 109 -1.48 -16.91 -3.44
N THR A 110 -0.43 -17.39 -4.10
CA THR A 110 -0.09 -18.82 -4.08
C THR A 110 0.70 -19.17 -2.80
N LEU A 111 0.59 -20.40 -2.33
CA LEU A 111 1.41 -20.88 -1.20
C LEU A 111 2.91 -20.76 -1.51
N HIS A 112 3.29 -20.94 -2.77
CA HIS A 112 4.67 -20.75 -3.22
C HIS A 112 5.16 -19.32 -3.06
N ASP A 113 4.31 -18.33 -3.37
CA ASP A 113 4.68 -16.90 -3.19
C ASP A 113 4.89 -16.57 -1.71
N LEU A 114 4.08 -17.16 -0.83
CA LEU A 114 4.26 -17.03 0.62
C LEU A 114 5.56 -17.68 1.09
N ASP A 115 5.89 -18.86 0.58
CA ASP A 115 7.15 -19.55 0.87
C ASP A 115 8.34 -18.70 0.45
N VAL A 116 8.34 -18.18 -0.78
CA VAL A 116 9.42 -17.34 -1.32
C VAL A 116 9.55 -16.02 -0.55
N ALA A 117 8.44 -15.39 -0.19
CA ALA A 117 8.46 -14.13 0.56
C ALA A 117 9.07 -14.31 1.96
N ASN A 118 8.78 -15.44 2.62
CA ASN A 118 9.28 -15.72 3.97
C ASN A 118 10.66 -16.38 3.96
N ALA A 119 11.07 -17.02 2.88
CA ALA A 119 12.38 -17.61 2.73
C ALA A 119 13.49 -16.57 2.46
N ARG A 120 13.13 -15.32 2.09
CA ARG A 120 14.09 -14.23 2.01
C ARG A 120 14.59 -13.91 3.42
N PRO A 121 15.90 -13.99 3.69
CA PRO A 121 16.42 -13.56 4.97
C PRO A 121 16.02 -12.08 5.11
N GLN A 122 15.18 -11.77 6.09
CA GLN A 122 14.96 -10.39 6.52
C GLN A 122 16.31 -9.92 7.05
N GLY A 123 17.05 -9.20 6.22
CA GLY A 123 18.41 -8.78 6.51
C GLY A 123 18.42 -7.98 7.80
N GLY A 124 18.99 -8.58 8.84
CA GLY A 124 19.52 -7.79 9.91
C GLY A 124 20.49 -6.76 9.31
N GLN A 125 20.46 -5.56 9.84
CA GLN A 125 21.26 -4.40 9.40
C GLN A 125 22.79 -4.60 9.66
N ASP A 126 23.29 -5.81 9.50
CA ASP A 126 24.72 -6.08 9.59
C ASP A 126 25.39 -5.80 8.25
N ILE A 127 26.38 -4.91 8.30
CA ILE A 127 27.25 -4.53 7.17
C ILE A 127 27.83 -5.76 6.47
N MET A 128 28.01 -6.88 7.18
CA MET A 128 28.43 -8.16 6.62
C MET A 128 27.40 -8.81 5.69
N SER A 129 26.11 -8.60 5.92
CA SER A 129 25.05 -9.14 5.06
C SER A 129 24.94 -8.37 3.75
N MET A 130 25.26 -7.07 3.73
CA MET A 130 25.30 -6.26 2.50
C MET A 130 26.43 -6.71 1.56
N MET A 131 27.58 -7.09 2.08
CA MET A 131 28.68 -7.63 1.26
C MET A 131 28.38 -9.01 0.69
N GLY A 132 27.58 -9.83 1.40
CA GLY A 132 27.13 -11.14 0.92
C GLY A 132 26.09 -11.06 -0.21
N GLN A 133 25.30 -9.99 -0.27
CA GLN A 133 24.30 -9.78 -1.32
C GLN A 133 24.92 -9.36 -2.67
N LEU A 134 26.10 -8.75 -2.64
CA LEU A 134 26.82 -8.31 -3.87
C LEU A 134 27.50 -9.47 -4.60
N MET A 135 27.72 -10.60 -3.95
CA MET A 135 28.56 -11.65 -4.53
C MET A 135 27.86 -12.88 -5.11
N LYS A 136 26.61 -13.19 -4.79
CA LYS A 136 25.82 -14.26 -5.48
C LYS A 136 24.33 -14.11 -5.21
N PRO A 137 23.45 -14.26 -6.22
CA PRO A 137 22.03 -14.52 -5.98
C PRO A 137 21.92 -15.89 -5.30
N LYS A 138 21.82 -15.93 -3.98
CA LYS A 138 21.49 -17.14 -3.24
C LYS A 138 20.11 -17.59 -3.72
N LYS A 139 20.05 -18.74 -4.41
CA LYS A 139 18.80 -19.47 -4.59
C LYS A 139 18.17 -19.60 -3.20
N THR A 140 16.97 -19.07 -3.07
CA THR A 140 16.20 -19.15 -1.84
C THR A 140 15.79 -20.60 -1.66
N GLU A 141 16.40 -21.33 -0.74
CA GLU A 141 15.99 -22.70 -0.43
C GLU A 141 14.75 -22.65 0.48
N ILE A 142 13.66 -23.16 -0.04
CA ILE A 142 12.42 -23.35 0.73
C ILE A 142 12.58 -24.67 1.50
N THR A 143 12.78 -24.57 2.81
CA THR A 143 12.90 -25.74 3.67
C THR A 143 11.54 -26.30 4.04
N GLU A 144 11.44 -27.63 4.27
CA GLU A 144 10.20 -28.26 4.72
C GLU A 144 9.67 -27.67 6.03
N LYS A 145 10.56 -27.30 6.93
CA LYS A 145 10.17 -26.62 8.19
C LYS A 145 9.43 -25.32 7.93
N LEU A 146 9.92 -24.50 6.98
CA LEU A 146 9.28 -23.25 6.59
C LEU A 146 7.88 -23.52 6.01
N ARG A 147 7.74 -24.50 5.14
CA ARG A 147 6.43 -24.90 4.58
C ARG A 147 5.43 -25.31 5.66
N LEU A 148 5.87 -26.10 6.62
CA LEU A 148 5.01 -26.52 7.73
C LEU A 148 4.57 -25.34 8.60
N GLU A 149 5.44 -24.36 8.83
CA GLU A 149 5.10 -23.16 9.57
C GLU A 149 4.12 -22.27 8.80
N ILE A 150 4.36 -22.08 7.51
CA ILE A 150 3.45 -21.31 6.65
C ILE A 150 2.09 -21.98 6.57
N ASN A 151 2.03 -23.30 6.38
CA ASN A 151 0.76 -24.02 6.37
C ASN A 151 -0.01 -23.85 7.69
N LYS A 152 0.68 -23.84 8.84
CA LYS A 152 0.03 -23.55 10.13
C LYS A 152 -0.54 -22.14 10.20
N VAL A 153 0.17 -21.16 9.66
CA VAL A 153 -0.29 -19.77 9.62
C VAL A 153 -1.48 -19.62 8.68
N VAL A 154 -1.41 -20.22 7.51
CA VAL A 154 -2.50 -20.18 6.51
C VAL A 154 -3.76 -20.84 7.07
N ASN A 155 -3.65 -22.04 7.68
CA ASN A 155 -4.79 -22.70 8.32
C ASN A 155 -5.41 -21.83 9.39
N ARG A 156 -4.60 -21.11 10.19
CA ARG A 156 -5.13 -20.16 11.18
C ARG A 156 -5.90 -19.01 10.53
N TYR A 157 -5.45 -18.51 9.38
CA TYR A 157 -6.17 -17.46 8.65
C TYR A 157 -7.48 -17.96 8.06
N ILE A 158 -7.52 -19.22 7.61
CA ILE A 158 -8.75 -19.88 7.15
C ILE A 158 -9.73 -20.03 8.32
N ASP A 159 -9.26 -20.51 9.48
CA ASP A 159 -10.08 -20.65 10.68
C ASP A 159 -10.65 -19.31 11.19
N GLN A 160 -9.92 -18.22 10.97
CA GLN A 160 -10.36 -16.86 11.31
C GLN A 160 -11.27 -16.22 10.24
N GLY A 161 -11.49 -16.88 9.12
CA GLY A 161 -12.27 -16.33 8.01
C GLY A 161 -11.60 -15.16 7.27
N ILE A 162 -10.27 -15.02 7.39
CA ILE A 162 -9.48 -13.97 6.72
C ILE A 162 -9.04 -14.43 5.33
N ALA A 163 -8.88 -15.73 5.13
CA ALA A 163 -8.46 -16.33 3.87
C ALA A 163 -9.34 -17.52 3.51
N ASP A 164 -9.51 -17.73 2.20
CA ASP A 164 -10.18 -18.87 1.64
C ASP A 164 -9.19 -19.68 0.79
N LEU A 165 -9.25 -21.00 0.88
CA LEU A 165 -8.43 -21.88 0.06
C LEU A 165 -9.15 -22.18 -1.26
N VAL A 166 -8.56 -21.75 -2.36
CA VAL A 166 -9.02 -22.12 -3.71
C VAL A 166 -8.22 -23.32 -4.17
N PRO A 167 -8.83 -24.52 -4.32
CA PRO A 167 -8.12 -25.72 -4.76
C PRO A 167 -7.70 -25.58 -6.23
N GLY A 168 -6.44 -25.93 -6.49
CA GLY A 168 -5.91 -26.05 -7.84
C GLY A 168 -6.03 -27.46 -8.39
N VAL A 169 -5.79 -27.62 -9.69
CA VAL A 169 -5.71 -28.92 -10.36
C VAL A 169 -4.28 -29.10 -10.85
N LEU A 170 -3.64 -30.18 -10.41
CA LEU A 170 -2.34 -30.60 -10.92
C LEU A 170 -2.55 -31.68 -12.00
N PHE A 171 -2.12 -31.35 -13.22
CA PHE A 171 -2.10 -32.31 -14.33
C PHE A 171 -0.66 -32.64 -14.70
N ILE A 172 -0.30 -33.96 -14.71
CA ILE A 172 1.02 -34.44 -15.09
C ILE A 172 0.83 -35.40 -16.24
N ASP A 173 1.31 -35.03 -17.43
CA ASP A 173 1.13 -35.85 -18.65
C ASP A 173 2.09 -37.06 -18.68
N GLU A 174 3.39 -36.84 -18.44
CA GLU A 174 4.38 -37.93 -18.46
C GLU A 174 5.10 -38.06 -17.12
N VAL A 175 4.67 -39.01 -16.29
CA VAL A 175 5.23 -39.24 -14.94
C VAL A 175 6.66 -39.82 -15.00
N THR A 176 7.04 -40.46 -16.09
CA THR A 176 8.37 -41.05 -16.25
C THR A 176 9.51 -40.05 -16.29
N CYS A 177 9.20 -38.76 -16.57
CA CYS A 177 10.17 -37.67 -16.60
C CYS A 177 10.29 -36.92 -15.26
N CYS A 178 9.45 -37.23 -14.28
CA CYS A 178 9.48 -36.58 -13.00
C CYS A 178 10.45 -37.28 -12.04
N ASP A 179 11.42 -36.58 -11.53
CA ASP A 179 12.28 -37.05 -10.43
C ASP A 179 11.42 -37.52 -9.24
N ALA A 180 11.84 -38.58 -8.57
CA ALA A 180 11.12 -39.18 -7.45
C ALA A 180 10.73 -38.22 -6.29
N ASN A 181 11.31 -37.04 -6.25
CA ASN A 181 11.00 -35.98 -5.29
C ASN A 181 9.70 -35.20 -5.58
N ALA A 182 9.12 -35.37 -6.80
CA ALA A 182 7.84 -34.73 -7.13
C ALA A 182 6.63 -35.48 -6.58
N GLN A 183 6.81 -36.68 -6.10
CA GLN A 183 5.71 -37.57 -5.62
C GLN A 183 5.29 -37.27 -4.17
N THR A 184 5.96 -36.36 -3.46
CA THR A 184 5.65 -35.99 -2.05
C THR A 184 4.81 -34.72 -1.89
N LEU A 185 4.20 -34.24 -2.99
CA LEU A 185 3.29 -33.09 -2.99
C LEU A 185 1.82 -33.55 -3.00
N GLY A 186 1.48 -34.50 -2.13
CA GLY A 186 0.11 -34.90 -1.85
C GLY A 186 -0.37 -34.29 -0.53
#